data_2592b7bd735f5a0a90368156fc223e38
#
_entry.id   2592b7bd735f5a0a90368156fc223e38
#
_cell.length_a   1.000
_cell.length_b   1.000
_cell.length_c   1.000
_cell.angle_alpha   90.00
_cell.angle_beta   90.00
_cell.angle_gamma   90.00
#
_symmetry.space_group_name_H-M   'P 1'
#
loop_
_entity.id
_entity.type
_entity.pdbx_description
1 polymer ?
#
loop_
_entity_poly.entity_id
_entity_poly.type
_entity_poly.pdbx_seq_one_letter_code
_entity_poly.pdbx_strand_id
1 'polypeptide(L)'
;MAYNIPERYQDLTPAPQLDKKTLNKMVWLSCFLQASFNYERMQACGWLWGILPGLQKIHTNKEDLKASMAHNLDFLNTHPFLVTFVMGIVLSLEQNKAETSTIRSVRISAAGPLGGIGDALFWLTLVPITAGLTANIAMDGSILGAILFLVIFNVAQFAVRWWLMHWSYGLGTKAVTMLTSNAKEFTRAASILGIFVVGGLIANYGTTSLRIVVG
;
A
#
# COMPACT_ATOMS: atom_id res chain seq x y z
N MET A 1 13.16 -15.76 24.21
CA MET A 1 13.36 -16.92 23.30
C MET A 1 12.75 -16.55 21.95
N ALA A 2 13.52 -16.68 20.85
CA ALA A 2 12.96 -16.50 19.52
C ALA A 2 11.98 -17.66 19.24
N TYR A 3 10.77 -17.33 18.78
CA TYR A 3 9.80 -18.34 18.37
C TYR A 3 10.31 -19.04 17.11
N ASN A 4 10.42 -20.36 17.16
CA ASN A 4 10.85 -21.15 16.00
C ASN A 4 9.65 -21.27 15.04
N ILE A 5 9.70 -20.57 13.91
CA ILE A 5 8.64 -20.58 12.91
C ILE A 5 8.75 -21.89 12.12
N PRO A 6 7.72 -22.76 12.12
CA PRO A 6 7.72 -24.00 11.34
C PRO A 6 7.68 -23.68 9.83
N GLU A 7 8.30 -24.51 9.00
CA GLU A 7 8.25 -24.34 7.54
C GLU A 7 6.86 -24.59 6.96
N ARG A 8 6.07 -25.46 7.60
CA ARG A 8 4.72 -25.83 7.17
C ARG A 8 3.74 -25.73 8.32
N TYR A 9 2.52 -25.39 8.00
CA TYR A 9 1.40 -25.43 8.92
C TYR A 9 1.03 -26.88 9.27
N GLN A 10 0.40 -27.10 10.42
CA GLN A 10 -0.10 -28.41 10.83
C GLN A 10 -1.33 -28.82 10.02
N ASP A 11 -2.24 -27.87 9.81
CA ASP A 11 -3.40 -28.03 8.94
C ASP A 11 -3.08 -27.52 7.54
N LEU A 12 -2.91 -28.46 6.60
CA LEU A 12 -2.63 -28.16 5.19
C LEU A 12 -3.89 -28.06 4.33
N THR A 13 -5.08 -28.18 4.93
CA THR A 13 -6.33 -28.05 4.20
C THR A 13 -6.53 -26.59 3.76
N PRO A 14 -6.68 -26.30 2.46
CA PRO A 14 -6.95 -24.96 1.99
C PRO A 14 -8.19 -24.36 2.68
N ALA A 15 -8.05 -23.15 3.18
CA ALA A 15 -9.17 -22.45 3.83
C ALA A 15 -10.18 -21.94 2.81
N PRO A 16 -11.46 -21.76 3.18
CA PRO A 16 -12.45 -21.10 2.33
C PRO A 16 -12.02 -19.68 1.95
N GLN A 17 -12.55 -19.19 0.83
CA GLN A 17 -12.29 -17.81 0.43
C GLN A 17 -12.82 -16.82 1.47
N LEU A 18 -12.03 -15.77 1.71
CA LEU A 18 -12.42 -14.69 2.61
C LEU A 18 -13.58 -13.88 2.01
N ASP A 19 -14.55 -13.59 2.84
CA ASP A 19 -15.69 -12.76 2.47
C ASP A 19 -15.27 -11.29 2.25
N LYS A 20 -16.00 -10.61 1.39
CA LYS A 20 -15.76 -9.18 1.06
C LYS A 20 -15.75 -8.28 2.29
N LYS A 21 -16.56 -8.60 3.32
CA LYS A 21 -16.60 -7.83 4.57
C LYS A 21 -15.26 -7.88 5.30
N THR A 22 -14.63 -9.04 5.34
CA THR A 22 -13.29 -9.21 5.96
C THR A 22 -12.22 -8.48 5.15
N LEU A 23 -12.22 -8.59 3.82
CA LEU A 23 -11.30 -7.85 2.95
C LEU A 23 -11.45 -6.34 3.16
N ASN A 24 -12.67 -5.81 3.15
CA ASN A 24 -12.94 -4.40 3.39
C ASN A 24 -12.50 -3.93 4.78
N LYS A 25 -12.71 -4.76 5.83
CA LYS A 25 -12.19 -4.46 7.16
C LYS A 25 -10.67 -4.28 7.16
N MET A 26 -9.96 -5.16 6.45
CA MET A 26 -8.49 -5.07 6.36
C MET A 26 -8.02 -3.86 5.55
N VAL A 27 -8.79 -3.42 4.54
CA VAL A 27 -8.52 -2.14 3.84
C VAL A 27 -8.53 -0.97 4.83
N TRP A 28 -9.54 -0.89 5.70
CA TRP A 28 -9.60 0.15 6.74
C TRP A 28 -8.46 0.03 7.76
N LEU A 29 -8.18 -1.19 8.22
CA LEU A 29 -7.08 -1.42 9.17
C LEU A 29 -5.70 -1.12 8.57
N SER A 30 -5.53 -1.20 7.25
CA SER A 30 -4.28 -0.83 6.56
C SER A 30 -3.92 0.65 6.73
N CYS A 31 -4.85 1.52 7.11
CA CYS A 31 -4.59 2.92 7.43
C CYS A 31 -3.68 3.07 8.66
N PHE A 32 -3.67 2.07 9.54
CA PHE A 32 -2.84 2.04 10.74
C PHE A 32 -1.47 1.38 10.52
N LEU A 33 -1.07 1.15 9.25
CA LEU A 33 0.19 0.49 8.92
C LEU A 33 1.40 1.11 9.65
N GLN A 34 1.43 2.43 9.78
CA GLN A 34 2.53 3.17 10.39
C GLN A 34 2.28 3.56 11.86
N ALA A 35 1.17 3.15 12.47
CA ALA A 35 0.81 3.55 13.84
C ALA A 35 1.81 3.07 14.91
N SER A 36 2.53 1.99 14.65
CA SER A 36 3.55 1.41 15.53
C SER A 36 4.91 1.27 14.82
N PHE A 37 5.27 2.25 14.01
CA PHE A 37 6.51 2.27 13.26
C PHE A 37 7.73 2.31 14.20
N ASN A 38 8.74 1.48 13.91
CA ASN A 38 9.99 1.46 14.65
C ASN A 38 11.17 1.10 13.73
N TYR A 39 12.40 1.41 14.13
CA TYR A 39 13.59 1.19 13.29
C TYR A 39 13.98 -0.28 13.11
N GLU A 40 13.59 -1.17 14.04
CA GLU A 40 13.97 -2.59 13.98
C GLU A 40 13.15 -3.35 12.93
N ARG A 41 11.83 -3.11 12.89
CA ARG A 41 10.89 -3.87 12.05
C ARG A 41 10.03 -3.03 11.13
N MET A 42 10.25 -1.73 11.13
CA MET A 42 9.51 -0.72 10.34
C MET A 42 8.00 -0.82 10.54
N GLN A 43 7.27 -1.30 9.54
CA GLN A 43 5.81 -1.34 9.50
C GLN A 43 5.21 -2.67 10.00
N ALA A 44 6.03 -3.62 10.48
CA ALA A 44 5.61 -5.00 10.74
C ALA A 44 4.43 -5.13 11.71
N CYS A 45 4.39 -4.34 12.78
CA CYS A 45 3.27 -4.40 13.74
C CYS A 45 1.96 -3.90 13.13
N GLY A 46 1.99 -2.78 12.41
CA GLY A 46 0.82 -2.25 11.69
C GLY A 46 0.37 -3.17 10.56
N TRP A 47 1.32 -3.82 9.90
CA TRP A 47 1.04 -4.87 8.92
C TRP A 47 0.27 -6.04 9.54
N LEU A 48 0.80 -6.62 10.64
CA LEU A 48 0.11 -7.72 11.32
C LEU A 48 -1.27 -7.31 11.81
N TRP A 49 -1.41 -6.11 12.39
CA TRP A 49 -2.70 -5.58 12.79
C TRP A 49 -3.69 -5.52 11.62
N GLY A 50 -3.22 -5.06 10.46
CA GLY A 50 -4.04 -4.93 9.26
C GLY A 50 -4.51 -6.25 8.68
N ILE A 51 -3.64 -7.28 8.65
CA ILE A 51 -3.93 -8.58 8.01
C ILE A 51 -4.57 -9.60 8.98
N LEU A 52 -4.48 -9.37 10.29
CA LEU A 52 -4.91 -10.30 11.33
C LEU A 52 -6.35 -10.83 11.18
N PRO A 53 -7.37 -10.02 10.82
CA PRO A 53 -8.72 -10.55 10.65
C PRO A 53 -8.82 -11.63 9.57
N GLY A 54 -8.00 -11.54 8.53
CA GLY A 54 -7.90 -12.57 7.49
C GLY A 54 -7.21 -13.84 8.00
N LEU A 55 -6.06 -13.68 8.69
CA LEU A 55 -5.31 -14.80 9.26
C LEU A 55 -6.15 -15.60 10.25
N GLN A 56 -6.93 -14.93 11.11
CA GLN A 56 -7.83 -15.59 12.08
C GLN A 56 -8.93 -16.43 11.42
N LYS A 57 -9.37 -16.06 10.22
CA LYS A 57 -10.34 -16.86 9.45
C LYS A 57 -9.70 -18.02 8.69
N ILE A 58 -8.47 -17.84 8.25
CA ILE A 58 -7.71 -18.85 7.50
C ILE A 58 -7.18 -19.94 8.42
N HIS A 59 -6.65 -19.56 9.58
CA HIS A 59 -6.05 -20.47 10.55
C HIS A 59 -6.95 -20.67 11.77
N THR A 60 -7.71 -21.76 11.76
CA THR A 60 -8.55 -22.17 12.91
C THR A 60 -7.76 -22.86 13.99
N ASN A 61 -6.62 -23.49 13.62
CA ASN A 61 -5.66 -24.05 14.57
C ASN A 61 -4.84 -22.92 15.21
N LYS A 62 -4.76 -22.91 16.55
CA LYS A 62 -4.04 -21.89 17.32
C LYS A 62 -2.54 -21.87 17.07
N GLU A 63 -1.90 -23.04 16.87
CA GLU A 63 -0.46 -23.10 16.60
C GLU A 63 -0.14 -22.59 15.20
N ASP A 64 -0.97 -22.88 14.20
CA ASP A 64 -0.83 -22.36 12.85
C ASP A 64 -1.05 -20.84 12.81
N LEU A 65 -2.06 -20.35 13.51
CA LEU A 65 -2.28 -18.90 13.64
C LEU A 65 -1.08 -18.21 14.29
N LYS A 66 -0.51 -18.80 15.35
CA LYS A 66 0.67 -18.28 16.03
C LYS A 66 1.90 -18.27 15.11
N ALA A 67 2.10 -19.33 14.33
CA ALA A 67 3.17 -19.41 13.35
C ALA A 67 3.01 -18.34 12.26
N SER A 68 1.80 -18.18 11.72
CA SER A 68 1.48 -17.14 10.74
C SER A 68 1.69 -15.74 11.31
N MET A 69 1.22 -15.46 12.51
CA MET A 69 1.46 -14.16 13.17
C MET A 69 2.95 -13.90 13.38
N ALA A 70 3.73 -14.93 13.76
CA ALA A 70 5.15 -14.76 14.05
C ALA A 70 5.95 -14.34 12.81
N HIS A 71 5.76 -15.02 11.66
CA HIS A 71 6.49 -14.62 10.45
C HIS A 71 5.93 -13.33 9.82
N ASN A 72 4.68 -12.97 10.09
CA ASN A 72 4.11 -11.68 9.67
C ASN A 72 4.62 -10.49 10.51
N LEU A 73 5.33 -10.73 11.62
CA LEU A 73 6.07 -9.71 12.38
C LEU A 73 7.51 -9.48 11.90
N ASP A 74 7.96 -10.15 10.85
CA ASP A 74 9.24 -9.87 10.24
C ASP A 74 9.25 -8.47 9.61
N PHE A 75 10.47 -7.94 9.43
CA PHE A 75 10.68 -6.64 8.79
C PHE A 75 9.81 -6.46 7.54
N LEU A 76 9.13 -5.32 7.48
CA LEU A 76 8.36 -4.89 6.33
C LEU A 76 8.47 -3.38 6.18
N ASN A 77 8.81 -2.93 4.98
CA ASN A 77 8.74 -1.53 4.58
C ASN A 77 8.22 -1.44 3.15
N THR A 78 7.11 -0.74 2.95
CA THR A 78 6.47 -0.55 1.65
C THR A 78 5.67 0.75 1.64
N HIS A 79 5.19 1.15 0.46
CA HIS A 79 4.36 2.36 0.37
C HIS A 79 3.00 2.16 1.07
N PRO A 80 2.60 3.04 2.01
CA PRO A 80 1.40 2.84 2.83
C PRO A 80 0.11 2.67 2.03
N PHE A 81 -0.05 3.37 0.92
CA PHE A 81 -1.28 3.33 0.11
C PHE A 81 -1.36 2.11 -0.82
N LEU A 82 -0.23 1.41 -1.04
CA LEU A 82 -0.16 0.21 -1.88
C LEU A 82 -0.05 -1.08 -1.07
N VAL A 83 0.02 -1.00 0.26
CA VAL A 83 0.20 -2.17 1.14
C VAL A 83 -0.88 -3.24 0.97
N THR A 84 -2.10 -2.84 0.63
CA THR A 84 -3.23 -3.75 0.43
C THR A 84 -3.01 -4.71 -0.75
N PHE A 85 -2.18 -4.34 -1.72
CA PHE A 85 -1.73 -5.25 -2.77
C PHE A 85 -0.93 -6.43 -2.19
N VAL A 86 0.03 -6.14 -1.31
CA VAL A 86 0.82 -7.19 -0.63
C VAL A 86 -0.07 -8.04 0.27
N MET A 87 -1.02 -7.39 0.99
CA MET A 87 -1.98 -8.10 1.85
C MET A 87 -2.79 -9.13 1.06
N GLY A 88 -3.34 -8.75 -0.09
CA GLY A 88 -4.14 -9.66 -0.91
C GLY A 88 -3.34 -10.89 -1.37
N ILE A 89 -2.10 -10.69 -1.81
CA ILE A 89 -1.24 -11.80 -2.25
C ILE A 89 -0.91 -12.73 -1.07
N VAL A 90 -0.48 -12.17 0.05
CA VAL A 90 -0.13 -12.94 1.25
C VAL A 90 -1.32 -13.74 1.75
N LEU A 91 -2.51 -13.14 1.81
CA LEU A 91 -3.74 -13.85 2.20
C LEU A 91 -4.08 -15.00 1.26
N SER A 92 -3.87 -14.85 -0.05
CA SER A 92 -4.07 -15.94 -1.01
C SER A 92 -3.11 -17.10 -0.77
N LEU A 93 -1.85 -16.82 -0.44
CA LEU A 93 -0.86 -17.84 -0.09
C LEU A 93 -1.19 -18.52 1.25
N GLU A 94 -1.55 -17.76 2.26
CA GLU A 94 -1.98 -18.28 3.57
C GLU A 94 -3.21 -19.16 3.44
N GLN A 95 -4.18 -18.78 2.63
CA GLN A 95 -5.40 -19.54 2.34
C GLN A 95 -5.07 -20.90 1.73
N ASN A 96 -4.09 -20.96 0.84
CA ASN A 96 -3.64 -22.20 0.20
C ASN A 96 -2.60 -22.95 1.03
N LYS A 97 -2.35 -22.54 2.28
CA LYS A 97 -1.40 -23.17 3.20
C LYS A 97 0.00 -23.36 2.60
N ALA A 98 0.46 -22.36 1.87
CA ALA A 98 1.80 -22.34 1.30
C ALA A 98 2.87 -22.42 2.40
N GLU A 99 4.08 -22.85 2.06
CA GLU A 99 5.21 -22.87 3.00
C GLU A 99 5.51 -21.44 3.51
N THR A 100 5.81 -21.32 4.80
CA THR A 100 6.06 -20.02 5.45
C THR A 100 7.24 -19.29 4.82
N SER A 101 8.26 -20.02 4.36
CA SER A 101 9.40 -19.49 3.60
C SER A 101 8.96 -18.85 2.27
N THR A 102 8.03 -19.48 1.56
CA THR A 102 7.45 -18.96 0.31
C THR A 102 6.64 -17.70 0.57
N ILE A 103 5.79 -17.69 1.59
CA ILE A 103 4.98 -16.53 1.97
C ILE A 103 5.88 -15.33 2.28
N ARG A 104 6.94 -15.55 3.09
CA ARG A 104 7.92 -14.51 3.45
C ARG A 104 8.65 -13.95 2.23
N SER A 105 9.13 -14.82 1.35
CA SER A 105 9.85 -14.42 0.13
C SER A 105 8.97 -13.61 -0.81
N VAL A 106 7.73 -14.05 -1.04
CA VAL A 106 6.78 -13.35 -1.89
C VAL A 106 6.38 -11.99 -1.29
N ARG A 107 6.17 -11.93 0.04
CA ARG A 107 5.87 -10.67 0.74
C ARG A 107 6.97 -9.64 0.52
N ILE A 108 8.24 -10.02 0.70
CA ILE A 108 9.39 -9.14 0.52
C ILE A 108 9.53 -8.72 -0.94
N SER A 109 9.42 -9.67 -1.88
CA SER A 109 9.53 -9.41 -3.31
C SER A 109 8.43 -8.49 -3.85
N ALA A 110 7.22 -8.57 -3.28
CA ALA A 110 6.12 -7.69 -3.64
C ALA A 110 6.23 -6.30 -2.99
N ALA A 111 6.68 -6.24 -1.72
CA ALA A 111 6.74 -4.99 -0.97
C ALA A 111 7.82 -4.02 -1.50
N GLY A 112 8.99 -4.53 -1.90
CA GLY A 112 10.12 -3.71 -2.31
C GLY A 112 9.82 -2.75 -3.47
N PRO A 113 9.37 -3.21 -4.63
CA PRO A 113 9.07 -2.35 -5.78
C PRO A 113 7.96 -1.33 -5.50
N LEU A 114 7.01 -1.66 -4.62
CA LEU A 114 5.88 -0.78 -4.31
C LEU A 114 6.29 0.50 -3.57
N GLY A 115 7.42 0.52 -2.89
CA GLY A 115 7.99 1.74 -2.33
C GLY A 115 8.16 2.80 -3.41
N GLY A 116 9.00 2.52 -4.40
CA GLY A 116 9.30 3.46 -5.49
C GLY A 116 8.10 3.76 -6.40
N ILE A 117 7.28 2.75 -6.72
CA ILE A 117 6.04 2.95 -7.49
C ILE A 117 5.08 3.88 -6.74
N GLY A 118 4.90 3.63 -5.45
CA GLY A 118 3.99 4.43 -4.63
C GLY A 118 4.47 5.88 -4.47
N ASP A 119 5.76 6.10 -4.25
CA ASP A 119 6.33 7.44 -4.18
C ASP A 119 6.12 8.21 -5.49
N ALA A 120 6.36 7.57 -6.63
CA ALA A 120 6.13 8.18 -7.93
C ALA A 120 4.64 8.52 -8.17
N LEU A 121 3.73 7.62 -7.83
CA LEU A 121 2.29 7.80 -8.05
C LEU A 121 1.67 8.82 -7.10
N PHE A 122 1.99 8.77 -5.82
CA PHE A 122 1.32 9.59 -4.80
C PHE A 122 2.07 10.89 -4.53
N TRP A 123 3.36 10.82 -4.18
CA TRP A 123 4.11 12.01 -3.76
C TRP A 123 4.57 12.86 -4.93
N LEU A 124 5.00 12.24 -6.03
CA LEU A 124 5.50 12.97 -7.20
C LEU A 124 4.43 13.25 -8.27
N THR A 125 3.24 12.65 -8.16
CA THR A 125 2.18 12.82 -9.16
C THR A 125 0.88 13.31 -8.54
N LEU A 126 0.21 12.51 -7.69
CA LEU A 126 -1.11 12.83 -7.18
C LEU A 126 -1.13 14.09 -6.31
N VAL A 127 -0.15 14.25 -5.40
CA VAL A 127 -0.05 15.43 -4.53
C VAL A 127 0.14 16.70 -5.33
N PRO A 128 1.14 16.83 -6.25
CA PRO A 128 1.31 18.04 -7.06
C PRO A 128 0.10 18.36 -7.94
N ILE A 129 -0.52 17.36 -8.56
CA ILE A 129 -1.73 17.57 -9.39
C ILE A 129 -2.85 18.12 -8.53
N THR A 130 -3.15 17.47 -7.41
CA THR A 130 -4.25 17.89 -6.53
C THR A 130 -3.99 19.28 -5.94
N ALA A 131 -2.75 19.55 -5.52
CA ALA A 131 -2.34 20.85 -5.02
C ALA A 131 -2.51 21.94 -6.10
N GLY A 132 -2.05 21.68 -7.33
CA GLY A 132 -2.18 22.63 -8.44
C GLY A 132 -3.63 22.95 -8.80
N LEU A 133 -4.52 21.95 -8.77
CA LEU A 133 -5.94 22.15 -9.05
C LEU A 133 -6.66 22.97 -7.96
N THR A 134 -6.22 22.85 -6.71
CA THR A 134 -6.92 23.47 -5.57
C THR A 134 -6.24 24.73 -5.05
N ALA A 135 -5.00 25.01 -5.46
CA ALA A 135 -4.21 26.15 -4.98
C ALA A 135 -4.87 27.50 -5.30
N ASN A 136 -5.39 27.69 -6.51
CA ASN A 136 -6.02 28.96 -6.88
C ASN A 136 -7.22 29.28 -5.98
N ILE A 137 -8.05 28.28 -5.65
CA ILE A 137 -9.20 28.44 -4.74
C ILE A 137 -8.73 28.86 -3.34
N ALA A 138 -7.60 28.29 -2.89
CA ALA A 138 -7.02 28.64 -1.59
C ALA A 138 -6.39 30.04 -1.59
N MET A 139 -5.76 30.45 -2.70
CA MET A 139 -5.16 31.79 -2.87
C MET A 139 -6.21 32.90 -2.87
N ASP A 140 -7.43 32.62 -3.32
CA ASP A 140 -8.59 33.53 -3.22
C ASP A 140 -9.14 33.64 -1.78
N GLY A 141 -8.45 33.07 -0.78
CA GLY A 141 -8.82 33.08 0.63
C GLY A 141 -9.90 32.09 1.02
N SER A 142 -10.26 31.16 0.13
CA SER A 142 -11.30 30.17 0.40
C SER A 142 -10.73 28.90 1.03
N ILE A 143 -11.24 28.50 2.20
CA ILE A 143 -10.92 27.22 2.87
C ILE A 143 -11.30 26.00 2.02
N LEU A 144 -12.19 26.17 1.02
CA LEU A 144 -12.61 25.11 0.12
C LEU A 144 -11.44 24.52 -0.67
N GLY A 145 -10.41 25.31 -0.98
CA GLY A 145 -9.19 24.80 -1.63
C GLY A 145 -8.52 23.68 -0.82
N ALA A 146 -8.32 23.90 0.48
CA ALA A 146 -7.74 22.90 1.37
C ALA A 146 -8.64 21.68 1.56
N ILE A 147 -9.95 21.89 1.70
CA ILE A 147 -10.92 20.79 1.84
C ILE A 147 -10.95 19.93 0.57
N LEU A 148 -11.00 20.55 -0.61
CA LEU A 148 -10.99 19.83 -1.89
C LEU A 148 -9.69 19.03 -2.08
N PHE A 149 -8.54 19.60 -1.71
CA PHE A 149 -7.27 18.86 -1.73
C PHE A 149 -7.38 17.56 -0.92
N LEU A 150 -7.84 17.66 0.33
CA LEU A 150 -7.98 16.51 1.21
C LEU A 150 -8.99 15.48 0.68
N VAL A 151 -10.12 15.94 0.16
CA VAL A 151 -11.16 15.05 -0.38
C VAL A 151 -10.64 14.30 -1.60
N ILE A 152 -10.09 14.99 -2.60
CA ILE A 152 -9.61 14.40 -3.85
C ILE A 152 -8.50 13.38 -3.53
N PHE A 153 -7.51 13.77 -2.71
CA PHE A 153 -6.40 12.91 -2.35
C PHE A 153 -6.87 11.66 -1.61
N ASN A 154 -7.75 11.82 -0.61
CA ASN A 154 -8.22 10.67 0.17
C ASN A 154 -9.14 9.75 -0.62
N VAL A 155 -10.02 10.29 -1.45
CA VAL A 155 -10.87 9.45 -2.34
C VAL A 155 -9.99 8.62 -3.27
N ALA A 156 -8.98 9.22 -3.90
CA ALA A 156 -8.08 8.53 -4.81
C ALA A 156 -7.30 7.40 -4.08
N GLN A 157 -6.66 7.71 -2.94
CA GLN A 157 -5.87 6.72 -2.21
C GLN A 157 -6.73 5.57 -1.65
N PHE A 158 -7.95 5.84 -1.16
CA PHE A 158 -8.86 4.80 -0.69
C PHE A 158 -9.38 3.92 -1.83
N ALA A 159 -9.71 4.50 -2.99
CA ALA A 159 -10.11 3.75 -4.17
C ALA A 159 -9.01 2.78 -4.61
N VAL A 160 -7.74 3.23 -4.62
CA VAL A 160 -6.58 2.39 -4.95
C VAL A 160 -6.40 1.27 -3.92
N ARG A 161 -6.43 1.57 -2.60
CA ARG A 161 -6.33 0.55 -1.54
C ARG A 161 -7.41 -0.52 -1.68
N TRP A 162 -8.64 -0.09 -1.89
CA TRP A 162 -9.78 -0.99 -2.00
C TRP A 162 -9.68 -1.89 -3.23
N TRP A 163 -9.39 -1.29 -4.39
CA TRP A 163 -9.22 -2.01 -5.63
C TRP A 163 -8.07 -3.02 -5.56
N LEU A 164 -6.90 -2.60 -5.07
CA LEU A 164 -5.71 -3.45 -4.97
C LEU A 164 -5.93 -4.66 -4.06
N MET A 165 -6.61 -4.51 -2.92
CA MET A 165 -6.92 -5.63 -2.03
C MET A 165 -7.69 -6.74 -2.75
N HIS A 166 -8.79 -6.37 -3.40
CA HIS A 166 -9.67 -7.33 -4.06
C HIS A 166 -9.01 -7.95 -5.30
N TRP A 167 -8.33 -7.12 -6.09
CA TRP A 167 -7.65 -7.56 -7.29
C TRP A 167 -6.51 -8.52 -7.00
N SER A 168 -5.60 -8.17 -6.08
CA SER A 168 -4.44 -9.00 -5.76
C SER A 168 -4.81 -10.29 -5.03
N TYR A 169 -5.82 -10.25 -4.17
CA TYR A 169 -6.33 -11.45 -3.50
C TYR A 169 -6.90 -12.47 -4.52
N GLY A 170 -7.64 -11.99 -5.53
CA GLY A 170 -8.18 -12.84 -6.59
C GLY A 170 -7.12 -13.45 -7.51
N LEU A 171 -6.01 -12.73 -7.76
CA LEU A 171 -4.91 -13.19 -8.61
C LEU A 171 -3.86 -14.04 -7.87
N GLY A 172 -3.74 -13.87 -6.56
CA GLY A 172 -2.71 -14.54 -5.76
C GLY A 172 -1.30 -14.23 -6.27
N THR A 173 -0.46 -15.26 -6.40
CA THR A 173 0.95 -15.10 -6.83
C THR A 173 1.12 -14.54 -8.24
N LYS A 174 0.16 -14.72 -9.13
CA LYS A 174 0.20 -14.11 -10.48
C LYS A 174 0.27 -12.59 -10.44
N ALA A 175 -0.26 -11.96 -9.38
CA ALA A 175 -0.18 -10.51 -9.20
C ALA A 175 1.29 -10.03 -9.05
N VAL A 176 2.16 -10.79 -8.38
CA VAL A 176 3.58 -10.46 -8.22
C VAL A 176 4.29 -10.40 -9.57
N THR A 177 4.07 -11.43 -10.40
CA THR A 177 4.67 -11.48 -11.75
C THR A 177 4.21 -10.31 -12.60
N MET A 178 2.91 -9.98 -12.57
CA MET A 178 2.36 -8.83 -13.29
C MET A 178 2.94 -7.50 -12.80
N LEU A 179 3.11 -7.34 -11.49
CA LEU A 179 3.71 -6.14 -10.93
C LEU A 179 5.18 -6.01 -11.35
N THR A 180 5.99 -7.06 -11.16
CA THR A 180 7.43 -7.01 -11.43
C THR A 180 7.76 -6.81 -12.90
N SER A 181 6.98 -7.40 -13.81
CA SER A 181 7.16 -7.24 -15.25
C SER A 181 6.87 -5.81 -15.74
N ASN A 182 5.94 -5.10 -15.10
CA ASN A 182 5.51 -3.77 -15.52
C ASN A 182 5.98 -2.64 -14.57
N ALA A 183 6.68 -2.96 -13.49
CA ALA A 183 7.04 -1.98 -12.44
C ALA A 183 7.85 -0.79 -13.01
N LYS A 184 8.80 -1.04 -13.91
CA LYS A 184 9.63 0.00 -14.55
C LYS A 184 8.78 0.95 -15.39
N GLU A 185 7.83 0.43 -16.15
CA GLU A 185 6.97 1.24 -17.02
C GLU A 185 6.00 2.08 -16.20
N PHE A 186 5.41 1.51 -15.15
CA PHE A 186 4.57 2.28 -14.21
C PHE A 186 5.33 3.41 -13.54
N THR A 187 6.51 3.13 -12.99
CA THR A 187 7.33 4.15 -12.34
C THR A 187 7.76 5.23 -13.33
N ARG A 188 8.16 4.85 -14.55
CA ARG A 188 8.57 5.79 -15.60
C ARG A 188 7.41 6.69 -16.03
N ALA A 189 6.24 6.12 -16.29
CA ALA A 189 5.06 6.90 -16.69
C ALA A 189 4.62 7.88 -15.58
N ALA A 190 4.58 7.43 -14.32
CA ALA A 190 4.25 8.28 -13.18
C ALA A 190 5.28 9.41 -12.99
N SER A 191 6.57 9.12 -13.13
CA SER A 191 7.64 10.12 -13.01
C SER A 191 7.56 11.17 -14.12
N ILE A 192 7.32 10.78 -15.35
CA ILE A 192 7.15 11.71 -16.48
C ILE A 192 5.97 12.66 -16.22
N LEU A 193 4.83 12.10 -15.82
CA LEU A 193 3.64 12.89 -15.51
C LEU A 193 3.89 13.85 -14.33
N GLY A 194 4.52 13.36 -13.26
CA GLY A 194 4.85 14.17 -12.09
C GLY A 194 5.80 15.33 -12.43
N ILE A 195 6.87 15.07 -13.18
CA ILE A 195 7.82 16.11 -13.61
C ILE A 195 7.13 17.14 -14.51
N PHE A 196 6.27 16.71 -15.43
CA PHE A 196 5.51 17.61 -16.30
C PHE A 196 4.62 18.54 -15.49
N VAL A 197 3.88 18.01 -14.51
CA VAL A 197 2.98 18.81 -13.65
C VAL A 197 3.78 19.77 -12.77
N VAL A 198 4.85 19.28 -12.11
CA VAL A 198 5.71 20.13 -11.26
C VAL A 198 6.37 21.24 -12.09
N GLY A 199 6.88 20.92 -13.29
CA GLY A 199 7.43 21.92 -14.20
C GLY A 199 6.41 22.97 -14.62
N GLY A 200 5.18 22.56 -14.92
CA GLY A 200 4.06 23.46 -15.21
C GLY A 200 3.71 24.38 -14.03
N LEU A 201 3.68 23.86 -12.82
CA LEU A 201 3.45 24.64 -11.60
C LEU A 201 4.57 25.66 -11.36
N ILE A 202 5.83 25.26 -11.48
CA ILE A 202 6.98 26.16 -11.34
C ILE A 202 6.91 27.28 -12.39
N ALA A 203 6.62 26.96 -13.65
CA ALA A 203 6.48 27.95 -14.71
C ALA A 203 5.35 28.95 -14.42
N ASN A 204 4.19 28.47 -13.98
CA ASN A 204 3.03 29.31 -13.70
C ASN A 204 3.25 30.22 -12.49
N TYR A 205 3.68 29.66 -11.35
CA TYR A 205 3.86 30.46 -10.12
C TYR A 205 5.17 31.24 -10.12
N GLY A 206 6.23 30.72 -10.73
CA GLY A 206 7.53 31.40 -10.86
C GLY A 206 7.43 32.68 -11.72
N THR A 207 6.72 32.63 -12.83
CA THR A 207 6.50 33.81 -13.68
C THR A 207 5.64 34.88 -13.00
N THR A 208 4.65 34.46 -12.22
CA THR A 208 3.79 35.39 -11.45
C THR A 208 4.61 36.09 -10.36
N SER A 209 5.44 35.33 -9.61
CA SER A 209 6.29 35.92 -8.57
C SER A 209 7.36 36.83 -9.13
N LEU A 210 7.97 36.49 -10.28
CA LEU A 210 8.96 37.37 -10.95
C LEU A 210 8.34 38.68 -11.46
N ARG A 211 7.11 38.66 -11.94
CA ARG A 211 6.38 39.91 -12.34
C ARG A 211 6.15 40.83 -11.16
N ILE A 212 5.90 40.31 -9.96
CA ILE A 212 5.70 41.13 -8.74
C ILE A 212 7.03 41.76 -8.27
N VAL A 213 8.18 41.11 -8.51
CA VAL A 213 9.49 41.62 -8.08
C VAL A 213 10.12 42.58 -9.07
N VAL A 214 9.80 42.51 -10.36
CA VAL A 214 10.42 43.29 -11.44
C VAL A 214 9.49 44.43 -11.95
N GLY A 215 8.23 44.43 -11.59
CA GLY A 215 7.25 45.49 -11.86
C GLY A 215 6.96 46.38 -10.67
#